data_bb8ecc4951a84ea463a0c49fc5317285
#
_entry.id   bb8ecc4951a84ea463a0c49fc5317285
#
_cell.length_a   1.000
_cell.length_b   1.000
_cell.length_c   1.000
_cell.angle_alpha   90.00
_cell.angle_beta   90.00
_cell.angle_gamma   90.00
#
_symmetry.space_group_name_H-M   'P 1'
#
loop_
_entity.id
_entity.type
_entity.pdbx_description
1 polymer ?
#
loop_
_entity_poly.entity_id
_entity_poly.type
_entity_poly.pdbx_seq_one_letter_code
_entity_poly.pdbx_strand_id
1 'polypeptide(L)'
;DRNDQSIRLSVDWDINDITELKFTYSGQKSEDTRPQEEVSFCQQDQFFGCSPWERGPINSSADSRGIGAGFFGFFAALYPTTITNGYANSPRSTDFGSQYLNRSPMHYQEAEFTNLQLDRQLNDNLLLTAKYTYETRRFMQINDNDGSISVDPLLGAGQSLGLPPIVAELCFGTSNFGFCETVDSDRAYDFSDVFMNGSNAEINIISDYDGPFNFTAGLYFYDNRNDNEYRVQTTGTQFI
;
A
#
# COMPACT_ATOMS: atom_id res chain seq x y z
N ASP A 1 -3.45 10.97 11.70
CA ASP A 1 -2.73 12.20 11.29
C ASP A 1 -2.19 12.01 9.88
N ARG A 2 -2.02 13.11 9.15
CA ARG A 2 -1.46 13.14 7.81
C ARG A 2 -0.42 14.25 7.73
N ASN A 3 0.75 13.91 7.21
CA ASN A 3 1.84 14.85 6.97
C ASN A 3 2.32 14.67 5.53
N ASP A 4 2.10 15.68 4.70
CA ASP A 4 2.50 15.70 3.31
C ASP A 4 3.48 16.84 3.07
N GLN A 5 4.55 16.54 2.38
CA GLN A 5 5.55 17.52 1.96
C GLN A 5 5.82 17.31 0.47
N SER A 6 5.94 18.41 -0.27
CA SER A 6 6.32 18.34 -1.67
C SER A 6 7.18 19.53 -2.06
N ILE A 7 8.07 19.28 -3.01
CA ILE A 7 8.91 20.30 -3.63
C ILE A 7 8.88 20.10 -5.15
N ARG A 8 8.85 21.19 -5.89
CA ARG A 8 9.02 21.18 -7.34
C ARG A 8 9.92 22.32 -7.76
N LEU A 9 10.87 22.00 -8.62
CA LEU A 9 11.74 22.94 -9.31
C LEU A 9 11.59 22.73 -10.81
N SER A 10 11.37 23.79 -11.56
CA SER A 10 11.36 23.76 -13.02
C SER A 10 12.27 24.88 -13.54
N VAL A 11 13.06 24.55 -14.55
CA VAL A 11 13.95 25.48 -15.24
C VAL A 11 13.78 25.28 -16.73
N ASP A 12 13.46 26.35 -17.42
CA ASP A 12 13.44 26.43 -18.87
C ASP A 12 14.58 27.36 -19.30
N TRP A 13 15.41 26.86 -20.19
CA TRP A 13 16.61 27.57 -20.63
C TRP A 13 16.70 27.57 -22.15
N ASP A 14 16.55 28.76 -22.72
CA ASP A 14 16.84 29.02 -24.15
C ASP A 14 18.35 29.09 -24.32
N ILE A 15 18.96 27.98 -24.80
CA ILE A 15 20.40 27.91 -25.08
C ILE A 15 20.74 28.83 -26.25
N ASN A 16 19.85 28.86 -27.25
CA ASN A 16 19.86 29.76 -28.40
C ASN A 16 18.50 29.73 -29.08
N ASP A 17 18.32 30.52 -30.16
CA ASP A 17 17.04 30.71 -30.86
C ASP A 17 16.39 29.42 -31.39
N ILE A 18 17.15 28.33 -31.49
CA ILE A 18 16.68 27.06 -32.05
C ILE A 18 16.76 25.89 -31.04
N THR A 19 17.22 26.14 -29.80
CA THR A 19 17.45 25.07 -28.83
C THR A 19 16.99 25.51 -27.46
N GLU A 20 16.07 24.75 -26.90
CA GLU A 20 15.52 24.92 -25.54
C GLU A 20 15.82 23.67 -24.72
N LEU A 21 16.21 23.85 -23.46
CA LEU A 21 16.40 22.80 -22.48
C LEU A 21 15.43 23.04 -21.31
N LYS A 22 14.63 22.01 -20.99
CA LYS A 22 13.70 22.02 -19.87
C LYS A 22 14.14 20.99 -18.84
N PHE A 23 14.23 21.42 -17.62
CA PHE A 23 14.50 20.56 -16.48
C PHE A 23 13.37 20.66 -15.47
N THR A 24 12.89 19.54 -14.96
CA THR A 24 11.94 19.50 -13.86
C THR A 24 12.38 18.46 -12.85
N TYR A 25 12.43 18.86 -11.60
CA TYR A 25 12.55 17.96 -10.45
C TYR A 25 11.33 18.10 -9.57
N SER A 26 10.79 17.01 -9.08
CA SER A 26 9.76 17.00 -8.03
C SER A 26 10.03 15.91 -7.03
N GLY A 27 9.90 16.25 -5.75
CA GLY A 27 9.98 15.33 -4.63
C GLY A 27 8.70 15.42 -3.79
N GLN A 28 8.24 14.28 -3.30
CA GLN A 28 7.08 14.17 -2.43
C GLN A 28 7.37 13.18 -1.32
N LYS A 29 6.96 13.53 -0.11
CA LYS A 29 6.94 12.65 1.06
C LYS A 29 5.58 12.75 1.72
N SER A 30 5.00 11.60 2.06
CA SER A 30 3.72 11.51 2.76
C SER A 30 3.82 10.48 3.87
N GLU A 31 3.33 10.86 5.05
CA GLU A 31 3.16 9.99 6.20
C GLU A 31 1.70 10.08 6.68
N ASP A 32 1.05 8.93 6.87
CA ASP A 32 -0.37 8.86 7.16
C ASP A 32 -0.65 7.71 8.14
N THR A 33 -1.56 7.94 9.07
CA THR A 33 -2.02 6.94 10.04
C THR A 33 -3.51 6.64 9.91
N ARG A 34 -4.12 7.01 8.78
CA ARG A 34 -5.54 6.72 8.56
C ARG A 34 -5.75 5.24 8.29
N PRO A 35 -6.78 4.61 8.87
CA PRO A 35 -7.16 3.25 8.52
C PRO A 35 -7.59 3.20 7.04
N GLN A 36 -7.23 2.13 6.35
CA GLN A 36 -7.66 1.88 4.97
C GLN A 36 -8.99 1.14 4.91
N GLU A 37 -9.29 0.42 5.97
CA GLU A 37 -10.52 -0.33 6.12
C GLU A 37 -11.36 0.30 7.22
N GLU A 38 -12.64 0.27 7.03
CA GLU A 38 -13.61 0.78 8.00
C GLU A 38 -14.91 -0.01 7.89
N VAL A 39 -15.74 0.05 8.93
CA VAL A 39 -17.04 -0.57 8.91
C VAL A 39 -17.91 0.12 7.88
N SER A 40 -18.31 -0.62 6.85
CA SER A 40 -19.19 -0.16 5.80
C SER A 40 -20.64 -0.65 6.03
N PHE A 41 -21.57 -0.11 5.26
CA PHE A 41 -22.94 -0.67 5.23
C PHE A 41 -22.90 -2.14 4.81
N CYS A 42 -23.60 -2.96 5.55
CA CYS A 42 -23.60 -4.39 5.36
C CYS A 42 -25.02 -4.95 5.29
N GLN A 43 -25.32 -5.67 4.23
CA GLN A 43 -26.40 -6.64 4.22
C GLN A 43 -25.82 -8.03 4.42
N GLN A 44 -26.32 -8.74 5.41
CA GLN A 44 -25.78 -10.04 5.76
C GLN A 44 -26.03 -11.06 4.65
N ASP A 45 -24.97 -11.66 4.17
CA ASP A 45 -24.99 -12.85 3.32
C ASP A 45 -24.95 -14.12 4.18
N GLN A 46 -25.49 -15.20 3.65
CA GLN A 46 -25.61 -16.47 4.38
C GLN A 46 -24.24 -17.11 4.66
N PHE A 47 -23.24 -16.86 3.82
CA PHE A 47 -21.94 -17.53 3.87
C PHE A 47 -20.76 -16.59 4.12
N PHE A 48 -20.83 -15.35 3.63
CA PHE A 48 -19.70 -14.42 3.60
C PHE A 48 -19.89 -13.18 4.49
N GLY A 49 -20.95 -13.13 5.26
CA GLY A 49 -21.25 -12.02 6.16
C GLY A 49 -21.96 -10.89 5.46
N CYS A 50 -21.26 -10.00 4.77
CA CYS A 50 -21.84 -8.83 4.12
C CYS A 50 -21.81 -8.91 2.60
N SER A 51 -22.94 -8.63 1.94
CA SER A 51 -22.96 -8.48 0.49
C SER A 51 -22.26 -7.17 0.08
N PRO A 52 -21.25 -7.20 -0.79
CA PRO A 52 -20.54 -6.00 -1.22
C PRO A 52 -21.36 -5.09 -2.13
N TRP A 53 -22.50 -5.58 -2.64
CA TRP A 53 -23.33 -4.91 -3.63
C TRP A 53 -24.55 -4.20 -3.04
N GLU A 54 -24.90 -4.51 -1.81
CA GLU A 54 -26.09 -3.95 -1.19
C GLU A 54 -25.71 -3.02 -0.03
N ARG A 55 -26.17 -1.78 -0.12
CA ARG A 55 -26.05 -0.79 0.93
C ARG A 55 -27.25 -0.88 1.84
N GLY A 56 -27.06 -1.43 3.02
CA GLY A 56 -28.06 -1.47 4.07
C GLY A 56 -27.55 -0.83 5.36
N PRO A 57 -28.41 -0.63 6.36
CA PRO A 57 -27.94 -0.24 7.69
C PRO A 57 -27.01 -1.33 8.23
N ILE A 58 -26.01 -0.90 9.01
CA ILE A 58 -25.16 -1.83 9.74
C ILE A 58 -26.07 -2.67 10.65
N ASN A 59 -26.02 -3.97 10.47
CA ASN A 59 -26.81 -4.89 11.26
C ASN A 59 -25.96 -5.30 12.48
N SER A 60 -26.55 -5.43 13.64
CA SER A 60 -25.87 -5.82 14.88
C SER A 60 -25.23 -7.22 14.83
N SER A 61 -25.60 -8.05 13.85
CA SER A 61 -24.98 -9.34 13.57
C SER A 61 -23.80 -9.25 12.58
N ALA A 62 -23.58 -8.10 11.95
CA ALA A 62 -22.44 -7.91 11.09
C ALA A 62 -21.15 -8.00 11.92
N ASP A 63 -20.20 -8.75 11.42
CA ASP A 63 -18.89 -8.83 12.03
C ASP A 63 -18.03 -7.72 11.45
N SER A 64 -17.66 -6.75 12.26
CA SER A 64 -16.79 -5.64 11.87
C SER A 64 -15.31 -6.01 11.91
N ARG A 65 -15.00 -7.21 12.36
CA ARG A 65 -13.65 -7.74 12.40
C ARG A 65 -13.20 -8.12 11.00
N GLY A 66 -11.94 -7.92 10.73
CA GLY A 66 -11.35 -8.24 9.45
C GLY A 66 -11.25 -9.74 9.17
N ILE A 67 -10.74 -10.07 7.99
CA ILE A 67 -10.61 -11.44 7.51
C ILE A 67 -9.76 -12.32 8.45
N GLY A 68 -8.77 -11.74 9.14
CA GLY A 68 -7.96 -12.44 10.14
C GLY A 68 -8.80 -13.02 11.27
N ALA A 69 -9.68 -12.21 11.86
CA ALA A 69 -10.56 -12.65 12.93
C ALA A 69 -11.57 -13.71 12.48
N GLY A 70 -12.11 -13.59 11.26
CA GLY A 70 -12.97 -14.57 10.65
C GLY A 70 -12.28 -15.92 10.44
N PHE A 71 -11.02 -15.88 10.01
CA PHE A 71 -10.20 -17.06 9.81
C PHE A 71 -9.96 -17.83 11.11
N PHE A 72 -9.63 -17.12 12.20
CA PHE A 72 -9.53 -17.75 13.53
C PHE A 72 -10.82 -18.37 14.00
N GLY A 73 -11.95 -17.71 13.80
CA GLY A 73 -13.26 -18.26 14.11
C GLY A 73 -13.55 -19.58 13.38
N PHE A 74 -13.19 -19.63 12.10
CA PHE A 74 -13.33 -20.83 11.29
C PHE A 74 -12.48 -21.99 11.80
N PHE A 75 -11.20 -21.76 12.08
CA PHE A 75 -10.32 -22.81 12.62
C PHE A 75 -10.72 -23.26 14.03
N ALA A 76 -11.13 -22.34 14.89
CA ALA A 76 -11.64 -22.70 16.21
C ALA A 76 -12.92 -23.56 16.13
N ALA A 77 -13.76 -23.32 15.14
CA ALA A 77 -14.94 -24.16 14.89
C ALA A 77 -14.58 -25.56 14.36
N LEU A 78 -13.53 -25.68 13.55
CA LEU A 78 -13.06 -26.97 13.04
C LEU A 78 -12.28 -27.78 14.10
N TYR A 79 -11.54 -27.11 14.97
CA TYR A 79 -10.65 -27.73 15.96
C TYR A 79 -10.95 -27.21 17.37
N PRO A 80 -12.17 -27.38 17.90
CA PRO A 80 -12.60 -26.73 19.13
C PRO A 80 -11.83 -27.18 20.40
N THR A 81 -11.11 -28.28 20.31
CA THR A 81 -10.29 -28.79 21.44
C THR A 81 -8.83 -28.29 21.42
N THR A 82 -8.39 -27.70 20.31
CA THR A 82 -7.00 -27.31 20.09
C THR A 82 -6.82 -25.82 19.80
N ILE A 83 -7.81 -25.19 19.23
CA ILE A 83 -7.76 -23.78 18.81
C ILE A 83 -8.82 -22.99 19.54
N THR A 84 -8.41 -21.95 20.25
CA THR A 84 -9.32 -20.99 20.88
C THR A 84 -9.46 -19.78 19.97
N ASN A 85 -10.69 -19.30 19.79
CA ASN A 85 -10.93 -18.07 19.08
C ASN A 85 -10.67 -16.88 20.02
N GLY A 86 -9.47 -16.31 19.95
CA GLY A 86 -9.07 -15.13 20.74
C GLY A 86 -9.88 -13.86 20.44
N TYR A 87 -10.67 -13.87 19.38
CA TYR A 87 -11.55 -12.77 19.01
C TYR A 87 -13.03 -12.97 19.43
N ALA A 88 -13.35 -14.07 20.13
CA ALA A 88 -14.73 -14.38 20.47
C ALA A 88 -15.40 -13.27 21.31
N ASN A 89 -14.63 -12.67 22.21
CA ASN A 89 -15.09 -11.60 23.12
C ASN A 89 -14.64 -10.19 22.67
N SER A 90 -14.06 -10.07 21.51
CA SER A 90 -13.59 -8.79 20.98
C SER A 90 -14.74 -7.83 20.72
N PRO A 91 -14.58 -6.54 21.02
CA PRO A 91 -15.60 -5.55 20.73
C PRO A 91 -15.83 -5.45 19.24
N ARG A 92 -17.08 -5.19 18.85
CA ARG A 92 -17.48 -4.98 17.46
C ARG A 92 -17.97 -3.56 17.30
N SER A 93 -17.50 -2.87 16.26
CA SER A 93 -18.10 -1.59 15.91
C SER A 93 -19.33 -1.80 15.05
N THR A 94 -20.41 -1.09 15.40
CA THR A 94 -21.65 -1.02 14.60
C THR A 94 -21.81 0.36 13.95
N ASP A 95 -20.89 1.27 14.21
CA ASP A 95 -20.94 2.63 13.69
C ASP A 95 -20.25 2.67 12.32
N PHE A 96 -20.91 3.28 11.34
CA PHE A 96 -20.34 3.48 10.02
C PHE A 96 -19.08 4.33 10.09
N GLY A 97 -18.04 3.90 9.38
CA GLY A 97 -16.77 4.60 9.34
C GLY A 97 -15.92 4.46 10.62
N SER A 98 -16.24 3.50 11.49
CA SER A 98 -15.48 3.23 12.70
C SER A 98 -14.95 1.80 12.73
N GLN A 99 -13.81 1.62 13.42
CA GLN A 99 -13.15 0.33 13.56
C GLN A 99 -12.37 0.29 14.88
N TYR A 100 -12.25 -0.90 15.46
CA TYR A 100 -11.32 -1.14 16.56
C TYR A 100 -10.00 -1.64 16.00
N LEU A 101 -8.92 -1.03 16.43
CA LEU A 101 -7.57 -1.36 15.95
C LEU A 101 -6.65 -1.64 17.13
N ASN A 102 -5.89 -2.70 17.03
CA ASN A 102 -4.79 -3.01 17.94
C ASN A 102 -3.63 -2.04 17.77
N ARG A 103 -3.46 -1.56 16.55
CA ARG A 103 -2.37 -0.69 16.14
C ARG A 103 -2.87 0.35 15.14
N SER A 104 -2.37 1.57 15.28
CA SER A 104 -2.58 2.58 14.25
C SER A 104 -1.93 2.16 12.96
N PRO A 105 -2.63 2.19 11.84
CA PRO A 105 -2.05 1.98 10.53
C PRO A 105 -0.92 2.96 10.27
N MET A 106 0.00 2.57 9.43
CA MET A 106 1.08 3.44 8.98
C MET A 106 1.21 3.35 7.47
N HIS A 107 1.17 4.51 6.84
CA HIS A 107 1.45 4.68 5.42
C HIS A 107 2.62 5.62 5.27
N TYR A 108 3.61 5.21 4.53
CA TYR A 108 4.75 6.02 4.15
C TYR A 108 4.91 5.96 2.64
N GLN A 109 5.03 7.11 2.03
CA GLN A 109 5.34 7.22 0.61
C GLN A 109 6.40 8.30 0.42
N GLU A 110 7.42 7.97 -0.35
CA GLU A 110 8.41 8.89 -0.87
C GLU A 110 8.54 8.69 -2.37
N ALA A 111 8.53 9.76 -3.13
CA ALA A 111 8.66 9.70 -4.57
C ALA A 111 9.50 10.88 -5.07
N GLU A 112 10.40 10.60 -5.97
CA GLU A 112 11.20 11.59 -6.68
C GLU A 112 11.05 11.38 -8.18
N PHE A 113 10.96 12.47 -8.88
CA PHE A 113 10.81 12.49 -10.33
C PHE A 113 11.73 13.56 -10.92
N THR A 114 12.52 13.18 -11.88
CA THR A 114 13.39 14.06 -12.66
C THR A 114 13.08 13.93 -14.13
N ASN A 115 12.86 15.03 -14.80
CA ASN A 115 12.68 15.09 -16.24
C ASN A 115 13.62 16.09 -16.87
N LEU A 116 14.27 15.68 -17.93
CA LEU A 116 15.11 16.54 -18.80
C LEU A 116 14.59 16.42 -20.21
N GLN A 117 14.30 17.55 -20.84
CA GLN A 117 13.84 17.62 -22.22
C GLN A 117 14.67 18.63 -22.99
N LEU A 118 15.15 18.22 -24.14
CA LEU A 118 15.82 19.06 -25.13
C LEU A 118 14.92 19.14 -26.36
N ASP A 119 14.56 20.35 -26.73
CA ASP A 119 13.85 20.66 -27.98
C ASP A 119 14.81 21.44 -28.89
N ARG A 120 15.02 20.98 -30.12
CA ARG A 120 15.88 21.63 -31.08
C ARG A 120 15.28 21.67 -32.47
N GLN A 121 15.11 22.87 -32.99
CA GLN A 121 14.73 23.07 -34.37
C GLN A 121 15.90 22.71 -35.28
N LEU A 122 15.78 21.66 -36.09
CA LEU A 122 16.81 21.22 -37.02
C LEU A 122 16.82 22.07 -38.27
N ASN A 123 15.62 22.45 -38.73
CA ASN A 123 15.36 23.40 -39.82
C ASN A 123 13.92 23.89 -39.69
N ASP A 124 13.43 24.72 -40.62
CA ASP A 124 12.10 25.36 -40.54
C ASP A 124 10.94 24.36 -40.40
N ASN A 125 11.14 23.10 -40.78
CA ASN A 125 10.07 22.10 -40.79
C ASN A 125 10.36 20.83 -39.95
N LEU A 126 11.50 20.78 -39.23
CA LEU A 126 11.88 19.61 -38.45
C LEU A 126 12.28 19.98 -37.03
N LEU A 127 11.59 19.40 -36.08
CA LEU A 127 11.88 19.50 -34.65
C LEU A 127 12.44 18.17 -34.12
N LEU A 128 13.57 18.23 -33.46
CA LEU A 128 14.10 17.14 -32.63
C LEU A 128 13.69 17.37 -31.18
N THR A 129 13.03 16.37 -30.58
CA THR A 129 12.76 16.33 -29.15
C THR A 129 13.47 15.15 -28.54
N ALA A 130 14.29 15.35 -27.50
CA ALA A 130 14.89 14.30 -26.71
C ALA A 130 14.45 14.47 -25.24
N LYS A 131 13.96 13.39 -24.64
CA LYS A 131 13.49 13.37 -23.25
C LYS A 131 14.20 12.27 -22.47
N TYR A 132 14.53 12.57 -21.23
CA TYR A 132 14.97 11.58 -20.26
C TYR A 132 14.20 11.80 -18.97
N THR A 133 13.64 10.72 -18.44
CA THR A 133 12.92 10.74 -17.17
C THR A 133 13.51 9.68 -16.25
N TYR A 134 13.72 10.05 -15.02
CA TYR A 134 14.09 9.13 -13.94
C TYR A 134 13.12 9.31 -12.78
N GLU A 135 12.66 8.20 -12.24
CA GLU A 135 11.76 8.19 -11.09
C GLU A 135 12.21 7.16 -10.07
N THR A 136 12.04 7.51 -8.80
CA THR A 136 12.10 6.56 -7.69
C THR A 136 10.85 6.70 -6.85
N ARG A 137 10.36 5.58 -6.35
CA ARG A 137 9.23 5.56 -5.43
C ARG A 137 9.46 4.51 -4.38
N ARG A 138 9.23 4.87 -3.14
CA ARG A 138 9.08 3.95 -2.04
C ARG A 138 7.69 4.11 -1.45
N PHE A 139 7.05 2.98 -1.21
CA PHE A 139 5.76 2.91 -0.54
C PHE A 139 5.85 1.84 0.54
N MET A 140 5.50 2.19 1.76
CA MET A 140 5.43 1.25 2.87
C MET A 140 4.10 1.40 3.58
N GLN A 141 3.49 0.28 3.91
CA GLN A 141 2.20 0.21 4.56
C GLN A 141 2.18 -0.88 5.60
N ILE A 142 1.59 -0.57 6.76
CA ILE A 142 1.23 -1.53 7.79
C ILE A 142 -0.23 -1.32 8.12
N ASN A 143 -1.03 -2.35 8.04
CA ASN A 143 -2.43 -2.34 8.45
C ASN A 143 -2.69 -3.38 9.54
N ASP A 144 -3.65 -3.08 10.37
CA ASP A 144 -4.28 -4.03 11.26
C ASP A 144 -5.32 -4.82 10.45
N ASN A 145 -4.99 -6.07 10.12
CA ASN A 145 -5.77 -6.88 9.17
C ASN A 145 -6.91 -7.63 9.84
N ASP A 146 -6.93 -7.70 11.19
CA ASP A 146 -8.05 -8.30 11.90
C ASP A 146 -9.19 -7.31 12.20
N GLY A 147 -8.91 -6.01 12.10
CA GLY A 147 -9.92 -4.96 12.30
C GLY A 147 -10.58 -5.01 13.66
N SER A 148 -9.88 -5.53 14.68
CA SER A 148 -10.42 -5.72 16.02
C SER A 148 -9.34 -5.65 17.09
N ILE A 149 -9.76 -5.48 18.33
CA ILE A 149 -8.91 -5.58 19.51
C ILE A 149 -9.16 -6.95 20.14
N SER A 150 -8.19 -7.86 20.06
CA SER A 150 -8.28 -9.10 20.84
C SER A 150 -8.13 -8.78 22.33
N VAL A 151 -9.08 -9.25 23.12
CA VAL A 151 -9.09 -9.08 24.58
C VAL A 151 -8.67 -10.34 25.33
N ASP A 152 -8.59 -11.44 24.62
CA ASP A 152 -8.19 -12.71 25.20
C ASP A 152 -6.67 -12.89 25.06
N PRO A 153 -5.99 -13.41 26.08
CA PRO A 153 -4.55 -13.68 25.99
C PRO A 153 -4.25 -14.73 24.93
N LEU A 154 -3.05 -14.66 24.37
CA LEU A 154 -2.54 -15.67 23.44
C LEU A 154 -2.60 -17.04 24.08
N LEU A 155 -3.46 -17.88 23.56
CA LEU A 155 -3.71 -19.21 24.03
C LEU A 155 -3.16 -20.19 22.98
N GLY A 156 -1.87 -20.45 23.05
CA GLY A 156 -1.28 -21.48 22.18
C GLY A 156 -1.82 -22.89 22.48
N ALA A 157 -1.47 -23.84 21.64
CA ALA A 157 -1.80 -25.26 21.79
C ALA A 157 -1.46 -25.85 23.20
N GLY A 158 -0.60 -25.15 23.94
CA GLY A 158 -0.25 -25.51 25.32
C GLY A 158 -1.32 -25.22 26.37
N GLN A 159 -2.34 -24.42 26.07
CA GLN A 159 -3.35 -24.06 27.11
C GLN A 159 -4.25 -25.24 27.47
N SER A 160 -4.55 -26.11 26.53
CA SER A 160 -5.20 -27.40 26.85
C SER A 160 -4.40 -28.28 27.78
N LEU A 161 -3.10 -27.96 27.94
CA LEU A 161 -2.16 -28.60 28.84
C LEU A 161 -1.90 -27.81 30.14
N GLY A 162 -2.62 -26.69 30.36
CA GLY A 162 -2.46 -25.83 31.53
C GLY A 162 -1.16 -25.03 31.57
N LEU A 163 -0.52 -24.81 30.43
CA LEU A 163 0.66 -23.95 30.32
C LEU A 163 0.29 -22.46 30.39
N PRO A 164 1.19 -21.59 30.83
CA PRO A 164 0.93 -20.16 30.90
C PRO A 164 0.71 -19.55 29.52
N PRO A 165 0.03 -18.41 29.42
CA PRO A 165 -0.10 -17.66 28.16
C PRO A 165 1.25 -17.45 27.47
N ILE A 166 1.26 -17.54 26.18
CA ILE A 166 2.46 -17.38 25.37
C ILE A 166 2.58 -15.92 24.97
N VAL A 167 3.79 -15.41 25.00
CA VAL A 167 4.17 -14.12 24.49
C VAL A 167 4.85 -14.35 23.14
N ALA A 168 4.35 -13.74 22.07
CA ALA A 168 4.89 -13.87 20.73
C ALA A 168 5.61 -12.58 20.32
N GLU A 169 6.61 -12.71 19.50
CA GLU A 169 7.29 -11.58 18.85
C GLU A 169 6.91 -11.54 17.37
N LEU A 170 6.31 -10.42 16.96
CA LEU A 170 5.98 -10.14 15.57
C LEU A 170 6.96 -9.11 15.03
N CYS A 171 7.69 -9.46 13.98
CA CYS A 171 8.66 -8.59 13.36
C CYS A 171 8.20 -8.17 11.95
N PHE A 172 8.23 -6.89 11.68
CA PHE A 172 7.79 -6.27 10.44
C PHE A 172 8.94 -5.53 9.78
N GLY A 173 8.91 -5.47 8.44
CA GLY A 173 9.74 -4.59 7.66
C GLY A 173 11.08 -5.18 7.23
N THR A 174 11.81 -4.34 6.53
CA THR A 174 13.16 -4.60 6.04
C THR A 174 14.21 -4.11 7.04
N SER A 175 15.48 -4.37 6.77
CA SER A 175 16.61 -3.97 7.63
C SER A 175 16.66 -2.48 7.98
N ASN A 176 16.02 -1.61 7.20
CA ASN A 176 16.04 -0.15 7.40
C ASN A 176 14.79 0.40 8.10
N PHE A 177 13.69 -0.37 8.10
CA PHE A 177 12.40 0.03 8.66
C PHE A 177 11.75 -1.09 9.48
N GLY A 178 12.55 -2.09 9.80
CA GLY A 178 12.08 -3.21 10.61
C GLY A 178 11.88 -2.81 12.06
N PHE A 179 10.82 -3.30 12.65
CA PHE A 179 10.59 -3.26 14.09
C PHE A 179 9.96 -4.58 14.53
N CYS A 180 10.19 -4.92 15.78
CA CYS A 180 9.57 -6.08 16.40
C CYS A 180 8.66 -5.59 17.53
N GLU A 181 7.51 -6.23 17.66
CA GLU A 181 6.54 -5.98 18.72
C GLU A 181 6.30 -7.28 19.48
N THR A 182 6.38 -7.19 20.80
CA THR A 182 6.02 -8.31 21.67
C THR A 182 4.53 -8.24 21.96
N VAL A 183 3.80 -9.31 21.65
CA VAL A 183 2.35 -9.38 21.80
C VAL A 183 1.93 -10.55 22.69
N ASP A 184 0.93 -10.31 23.49
CA ASP A 184 0.35 -11.26 24.45
C ASP A 184 -1.10 -11.66 24.11
N SER A 185 -1.63 -11.13 23.01
CA SER A 185 -2.97 -11.40 22.52
C SER A 185 -2.97 -11.56 21.00
N ASP A 186 -4.03 -12.13 20.46
CA ASP A 186 -4.12 -12.36 19.03
C ASP A 186 -4.02 -11.07 18.21
N ARG A 187 -3.23 -11.11 17.15
CA ARG A 187 -2.96 -10.03 16.23
C ARG A 187 -2.88 -10.57 14.81
N ALA A 188 -3.37 -9.79 13.87
CA ALA A 188 -3.13 -10.05 12.45
C ALA A 188 -2.82 -8.73 11.74
N TYR A 189 -1.65 -8.66 11.14
CA TYR A 189 -1.20 -7.48 10.40
C TYR A 189 -0.83 -7.84 8.97
N ASP A 190 -1.02 -6.90 8.06
CA ASP A 190 -0.37 -6.94 6.77
C ASP A 190 0.70 -5.85 6.67
N PHE A 191 1.73 -6.17 5.94
CA PHE A 191 2.86 -5.31 5.68
C PHE A 191 3.17 -5.34 4.18
N SER A 192 3.36 -4.16 3.61
CA SER A 192 3.79 -3.99 2.22
C SER A 192 4.94 -2.98 2.18
N ASP A 193 6.06 -3.35 1.56
CA ASP A 193 7.17 -2.45 1.23
C ASP A 193 7.49 -2.60 -0.25
N VAL A 194 7.28 -1.54 -1.01
CA VAL A 194 7.47 -1.49 -2.45
C VAL A 194 8.52 -0.45 -2.75
N PHE A 195 9.57 -0.85 -3.42
CA PHE A 195 10.55 0.04 -3.98
C PHE A 195 10.54 -0.06 -5.50
N MET A 196 10.37 1.06 -6.16
CA MET A 196 10.39 1.17 -7.60
C MET A 196 11.42 2.21 -8.02
N ASN A 197 12.22 1.88 -9.02
CA ASN A 197 13.01 2.84 -9.75
C ASN A 197 12.85 2.60 -11.25
N GLY A 198 12.81 3.65 -12.01
CA GLY A 198 12.61 3.55 -13.46
C GLY A 198 13.29 4.69 -14.19
N SER A 199 13.73 4.40 -15.39
CA SER A 199 14.18 5.40 -16.32
C SER A 199 13.57 5.18 -17.70
N ASN A 200 13.27 6.26 -18.37
CA ASN A 200 12.92 6.21 -19.78
C ASN A 200 13.66 7.29 -20.57
N ALA A 201 13.97 6.97 -21.80
CA ALA A 201 14.56 7.89 -22.75
C ALA A 201 13.79 7.82 -24.07
N GLU A 202 13.53 8.95 -24.64
CA GLU A 202 12.77 9.10 -25.88
C GLU A 202 13.45 10.13 -26.77
N ILE A 203 13.61 9.81 -28.05
CA ILE A 203 14.10 10.74 -29.06
C ILE A 203 13.13 10.71 -30.23
N ASN A 204 12.58 11.85 -30.58
CA ASN A 204 11.62 12.01 -31.67
C ASN A 204 12.10 13.07 -32.66
N ILE A 205 11.83 12.82 -33.95
CA ILE A 205 11.88 13.81 -35.01
C ILE A 205 10.45 14.02 -35.48
N ILE A 206 9.99 15.27 -35.45
CA ILE A 206 8.66 15.69 -35.79
C ILE A 206 8.76 16.61 -37.01
N SER A 207 8.01 16.32 -38.06
CA SER A 207 7.94 17.18 -39.25
C SER A 207 6.71 18.06 -39.22
N ASP A 208 6.86 19.26 -39.77
CA ASP A 208 5.80 20.26 -39.99
C ASP A 208 5.98 20.91 -41.36
N TYR A 209 5.67 20.14 -42.40
CA TYR A 209 5.72 20.60 -43.80
C TYR A 209 4.35 21.12 -44.22
N ASP A 210 4.35 22.10 -45.14
CA ASP A 210 3.12 22.62 -45.77
C ASP A 210 2.39 21.58 -46.65
N GLY A 211 3.00 20.43 -46.89
CA GLY A 211 2.47 19.36 -47.73
C GLY A 211 1.48 18.44 -47.02
N PRO A 212 0.86 17.47 -47.74
CA PRO A 212 -0.11 16.53 -47.20
C PRO A 212 0.51 15.47 -46.28
N PHE A 213 1.84 15.37 -46.20
CA PHE A 213 2.55 14.39 -45.42
C PHE A 213 3.39 15.04 -44.32
N ASN A 214 3.01 14.77 -43.08
CA ASN A 214 3.81 15.00 -41.90
C ASN A 214 4.04 13.68 -41.16
N PHE A 215 5.15 13.55 -40.45
CA PHE A 215 5.50 12.36 -39.75
C PHE A 215 6.08 12.69 -38.35
N THR A 216 5.95 11.72 -37.47
CA THR A 216 6.74 11.62 -36.25
C THR A 216 7.45 10.27 -36.26
N ALA A 217 8.77 10.28 -36.07
CA ALA A 217 9.58 9.08 -35.97
C ALA A 217 10.49 9.17 -34.75
N GLY A 218 10.61 8.10 -34.00
CA GLY A 218 11.40 8.14 -32.78
C GLY A 218 11.84 6.77 -32.31
N LEU A 219 12.66 6.83 -31.25
CA LEU A 219 13.15 5.69 -30.49
C LEU A 219 12.76 5.90 -29.02
N TYR A 220 12.37 4.82 -28.39
CA TYR A 220 12.01 4.79 -26.98
C TYR A 220 12.77 3.69 -26.26
N PHE A 221 13.33 4.01 -25.12
CA PHE A 221 13.95 3.08 -24.18
C PHE A 221 13.28 3.18 -22.83
N TYR A 222 13.03 2.05 -22.21
CA TYR A 222 12.42 1.97 -20.87
C TYR A 222 13.10 0.88 -20.06
N ASP A 223 13.49 1.24 -18.84
CA ASP A 223 13.99 0.31 -17.83
C ASP A 223 13.27 0.58 -16.51
N ASN A 224 12.71 -0.46 -15.91
CA ASN A 224 12.00 -0.35 -14.64
C ASN A 224 12.31 -1.55 -13.75
N ARG A 225 12.64 -1.27 -12.52
CA ARG A 225 12.79 -2.25 -11.48
C ARG A 225 11.77 -2.00 -10.38
N ASN A 226 11.06 -3.06 -10.01
CA ASN A 226 10.09 -3.05 -8.92
C ASN A 226 10.40 -4.20 -7.97
N ASP A 227 10.79 -3.86 -6.74
CA ASP A 227 10.98 -4.80 -5.65
C ASP A 227 9.78 -4.66 -4.70
N ASN A 228 9.04 -5.72 -4.50
CA ASN A 228 7.86 -5.74 -3.63
C ASN A 228 8.01 -6.84 -2.58
N GLU A 229 7.91 -6.45 -1.32
CA GLU A 229 7.81 -7.36 -0.19
C GLU A 229 6.41 -7.21 0.44
N TYR A 230 5.66 -8.30 0.45
CA TYR A 230 4.34 -8.35 1.08
C TYR A 230 4.31 -9.49 2.09
N ARG A 231 3.90 -9.19 3.31
CA ARG A 231 3.78 -10.15 4.40
C ARG A 231 2.43 -10.01 5.08
N VAL A 232 1.80 -11.13 5.34
CA VAL A 232 0.68 -11.22 6.28
C VAL A 232 1.17 -12.00 7.49
N GLN A 233 1.06 -11.42 8.64
CA GLN A 233 1.51 -12.02 9.90
C GLN A 233 0.34 -12.16 10.85
N THR A 234 0.21 -13.30 11.46
CA THR A 234 -0.81 -13.57 12.47
C THR A 234 -0.25 -14.47 13.57
N THR A 235 -0.57 -14.15 14.80
CA THR A 235 -0.12 -14.93 15.95
C THR A 235 -0.70 -16.33 15.97
N GLY A 236 -1.91 -16.54 15.43
CA GLY A 236 -2.59 -17.82 15.48
C GLY A 236 -2.00 -18.92 14.61
N THR A 237 -1.27 -18.56 13.54
CA THR A 237 -0.62 -19.57 12.68
C THR A 237 0.68 -20.12 13.24
N GLN A 238 1.20 -19.56 14.30
CA GLN A 238 2.43 -20.04 14.94
C GLN A 238 2.21 -21.34 15.75
N PHE A 239 0.97 -21.77 15.93
CA PHE A 239 0.59 -22.87 16.81
C PHE A 239 -0.12 -24.03 16.08
N ILE A 240 -0.13 -24.02 14.77
CA ILE A 240 -0.55 -25.15 13.92
C ILE A 240 0.72 -25.95 13.46
#